data_e1599c70bbc772447e9b4287524fbb4f
#
_entry.id   e1599c70bbc772447e9b4287524fbb4f
#
_cell.length_a   1.000
_cell.length_b   1.000
_cell.length_c   1.000
_cell.angle_alpha   90.00
_cell.angle_beta   90.00
_cell.angle_gamma   90.00
#
_symmetry.space_group_name_H-M   'P 1'
#
loop_
_entity.id
_entity.type
_entity.pdbx_description
1 polymer ?
#
loop_
_entity_poly.entity_id
_entity_poly.type
_entity_poly.pdbx_seq_one_letter_code
_entity_poly.pdbx_strand_id
1 'polypeptide(L)'
;DAKTLKQISTGKKENKFGVDEKTFFDLVNYSNLSRNINLKCLSVHIGSQILDHKPYEKMLKVLDRIIQKSKHKFEFIDLGGGMGISYEKNNKKLNYQKYNIAIKKFLKNHKSKIIFEPGRSLVGNIGSLISKVIYIKENDKKDFIILDAAMNDLMRPALYGANHRTL
;
A
#
# COMPACT_ATOMS: atom_id res chain seq x y z
N ASP A 1 -2.61 4.00 -10.43
CA ASP A 1 -1.18 4.04 -10.11
C ASP A 1 -0.91 5.09 -9.04
N ALA A 2 -0.42 4.65 -7.88
CA ALA A 2 -0.17 5.51 -6.72
C ALA A 2 1.15 6.31 -6.83
N LYS A 3 1.84 6.29 -7.97
CA LYS A 3 3.16 6.93 -8.20
C LYS A 3 4.19 6.56 -7.11
N THR A 4 4.24 5.29 -6.77
CA THR A 4 5.25 4.73 -5.86
C THR A 4 6.48 4.25 -6.62
N LEU A 5 7.55 3.83 -5.91
CA LEU A 5 8.72 3.22 -6.54
C LEU A 5 8.30 2.07 -7.44
N LYS A 6 8.92 1.94 -8.62
CA LYS A 6 8.56 0.90 -9.62
C LYS A 6 8.58 -0.51 -9.03
N GLN A 7 9.52 -0.79 -8.12
CA GLN A 7 9.72 -2.10 -7.49
C GLN A 7 8.61 -2.50 -6.50
N ILE A 8 7.83 -1.53 -5.99
CA ILE A 8 6.75 -1.75 -5.02
C ILE A 8 5.38 -1.31 -5.53
N SER A 9 5.27 -0.99 -6.83
CA SER A 9 4.01 -0.70 -7.50
C SER A 9 3.29 -2.01 -7.80
N THR A 10 2.07 -2.18 -7.29
CA THR A 10 1.24 -3.38 -7.50
C THR A 10 -0.02 -3.12 -8.31
N GLY A 11 -0.30 -1.86 -8.66
CA GLY A 11 -1.54 -1.44 -9.31
C GLY A 11 -1.44 -1.19 -10.82
N LYS A 12 -0.43 -1.69 -11.53
CA LYS A 12 -0.32 -1.58 -12.99
C LYS A 12 -0.95 -2.77 -13.70
N LYS A 13 -1.37 -2.59 -14.95
CA LYS A 13 -1.96 -3.67 -15.78
C LYS A 13 -1.05 -4.89 -15.96
N GLU A 14 0.28 -4.68 -15.95
CA GLU A 14 1.27 -5.75 -16.11
C GLU A 14 1.59 -6.48 -14.79
N ASN A 15 1.02 -6.07 -13.68
CA ASN A 15 1.27 -6.72 -12.39
C ASN A 15 0.45 -8.01 -12.29
N LYS A 16 1.02 -9.01 -11.59
CA LYS A 16 0.42 -10.34 -11.40
C LYS A 16 -0.83 -10.36 -10.48
N PHE A 17 -1.19 -9.22 -9.88
CA PHE A 17 -2.24 -9.15 -8.88
C PHE A 17 -3.54 -8.60 -9.46
N GLY A 18 -4.67 -9.11 -8.90
CA GLY A 18 -5.99 -8.67 -9.25
C GLY A 18 -6.46 -9.17 -10.62
N VAL A 19 -7.62 -8.71 -11.01
CA VAL A 19 -8.26 -8.99 -12.30
C VAL A 19 -8.61 -7.67 -12.99
N ASP A 20 -8.75 -7.69 -14.31
CA ASP A 20 -9.23 -6.53 -15.06
C ASP A 20 -10.75 -6.32 -14.87
N GLU A 21 -11.24 -5.18 -15.35
CA GLU A 21 -12.65 -4.80 -15.18
C GLU A 21 -13.60 -5.80 -15.86
N LYS A 22 -13.24 -6.34 -17.02
CA LYS A 22 -14.06 -7.33 -17.74
C LYS A 22 -14.17 -8.60 -16.91
N THR A 23 -13.05 -9.16 -16.50
CA THR A 23 -13.00 -10.37 -15.68
C THR A 23 -13.73 -10.19 -14.35
N PHE A 24 -13.64 -8.98 -13.74
CA PHE A 24 -14.41 -8.66 -12.54
C PHE A 24 -15.94 -8.81 -12.78
N PHE A 25 -16.48 -8.26 -13.87
CA PHE A 25 -17.90 -8.40 -14.17
C PHE A 25 -18.29 -9.83 -14.49
N ASP A 26 -17.44 -10.58 -15.20
CA ASP A 26 -17.67 -11.99 -15.50
C ASP A 26 -17.74 -12.83 -14.20
N LEU A 27 -16.84 -12.57 -13.24
CA LEU A 27 -16.84 -13.22 -11.92
C LEU A 27 -18.08 -12.87 -11.08
N VAL A 28 -18.51 -11.61 -11.09
CA VAL A 28 -19.77 -11.21 -10.43
C VAL A 28 -20.97 -11.95 -11.02
N ASN A 29 -21.07 -11.99 -12.35
CA ASN A 29 -22.15 -12.71 -13.04
C ASN A 29 -22.11 -14.20 -12.72
N TYR A 30 -20.94 -14.82 -12.77
CA TYR A 30 -20.77 -16.22 -12.43
C TYR A 30 -21.19 -16.52 -10.99
N SER A 31 -20.77 -15.67 -10.04
CA SER A 31 -21.18 -15.80 -8.64
C SER A 31 -22.69 -15.70 -8.46
N ASN A 32 -23.35 -14.79 -9.16
CA ASN A 32 -24.81 -14.62 -9.08
C ASN A 32 -25.59 -15.81 -9.64
N LEU A 33 -25.01 -16.56 -10.56
CA LEU A 33 -25.60 -17.78 -11.14
C LEU A 33 -25.25 -19.05 -10.35
N SER A 34 -24.22 -19.00 -9.53
CA SER A 34 -23.74 -20.16 -8.76
C SER A 34 -24.48 -20.30 -7.43
N ARG A 35 -24.89 -21.53 -7.09
CA ARG A 35 -25.47 -21.85 -5.78
C ARG A 35 -24.41 -22.04 -4.69
N ASN A 36 -23.15 -22.26 -5.08
CA ASN A 36 -22.05 -22.62 -4.17
C ASN A 36 -21.07 -21.49 -3.90
N ILE A 37 -21.26 -20.33 -4.55
CA ILE A 37 -20.38 -19.17 -4.41
C ILE A 37 -21.17 -17.99 -3.86
N ASN A 38 -20.64 -17.39 -2.79
CA ASN A 38 -21.16 -16.18 -2.21
C ASN A 38 -20.08 -15.12 -2.22
N LEU A 39 -20.14 -14.21 -3.18
CA LEU A 39 -19.15 -13.13 -3.36
C LEU A 39 -19.46 -11.99 -2.38
N LYS A 40 -18.78 -11.96 -1.25
CA LYS A 40 -19.05 -11.01 -0.16
C LYS A 40 -18.13 -9.81 -0.13
N CYS A 41 -16.89 -9.95 -0.63
CA CYS A 41 -15.86 -8.92 -0.50
C CYS A 41 -15.29 -8.52 -1.85
N LEU A 42 -15.11 -7.21 -2.03
CA LEU A 42 -14.29 -6.63 -3.08
C LEU A 42 -13.03 -6.07 -2.44
N SER A 43 -11.87 -6.60 -2.82
CA SER A 43 -10.57 -6.17 -2.31
C SER A 43 -9.79 -5.39 -3.36
N VAL A 44 -9.06 -4.37 -2.91
CA VAL A 44 -8.19 -3.54 -3.74
C VAL A 44 -6.93 -3.15 -2.97
N HIS A 45 -5.77 -3.18 -3.66
CA HIS A 45 -4.50 -2.69 -3.14
C HIS A 45 -3.78 -1.90 -4.22
N ILE A 46 -3.52 -0.61 -3.99
CA ILE A 46 -3.01 0.31 -5.03
C ILE A 46 -1.51 0.55 -4.98
N GLY A 47 -0.82 -0.05 -4.03
CA GLY A 47 0.63 0.07 -3.86
C GLY A 47 1.04 0.29 -2.41
N SER A 48 2.32 0.59 -2.21
CA SER A 48 2.93 0.76 -0.89
C SER A 48 3.62 2.13 -0.77
N GLN A 49 3.83 2.59 0.45
CA GLN A 49 4.51 3.86 0.76
C GLN A 49 3.76 5.09 0.20
N ILE A 50 2.44 5.12 0.35
CA ILE A 50 1.59 6.21 -0.12
C ILE A 50 1.45 7.25 1.00
N LEU A 51 1.95 8.45 0.74
CA LEU A 51 1.96 9.58 1.67
C LEU A 51 0.96 10.69 1.28
N ASP A 52 0.16 10.47 0.23
CA ASP A 52 -0.88 11.39 -0.23
C ASP A 52 -2.23 10.67 -0.26
N HIS A 53 -3.28 11.35 0.20
CA HIS A 53 -4.65 10.83 0.20
C HIS A 53 -5.29 10.79 -1.20
N LYS A 54 -4.81 11.59 -2.15
CA LYS A 54 -5.39 11.69 -3.51
C LYS A 54 -5.44 10.37 -4.29
N PRO A 55 -4.41 9.48 -4.24
CA PRO A 55 -4.51 8.15 -4.84
C PRO A 55 -5.67 7.32 -4.28
N TYR A 56 -5.91 7.40 -2.96
CA TYR A 56 -7.04 6.72 -2.33
C TYR A 56 -8.38 7.29 -2.75
N GLU A 57 -8.50 8.62 -2.89
CA GLU A 57 -9.72 9.24 -3.42
C GLU A 57 -10.03 8.78 -4.85
N LYS A 58 -9.00 8.67 -5.70
CA LYS A 58 -9.16 8.15 -7.07
C LYS A 58 -9.59 6.68 -7.05
N MET A 59 -8.99 5.87 -6.19
CA MET A 59 -9.37 4.47 -5.99
C MET A 59 -10.85 4.36 -5.61
N LEU A 60 -11.30 5.12 -4.60
CA LEU A 60 -12.69 5.11 -4.14
C LEU A 60 -13.69 5.51 -5.24
N LYS A 61 -13.33 6.48 -6.11
CA LYS A 61 -14.17 6.85 -7.26
C LYS A 61 -14.28 5.71 -8.29
N VAL A 62 -13.20 4.98 -8.52
CA VAL A 62 -13.23 3.81 -9.43
C VAL A 62 -14.07 2.70 -8.82
N LEU A 63 -13.89 2.40 -7.52
CA LEU A 63 -14.70 1.40 -6.81
C LEU A 63 -16.18 1.75 -6.86
N ASP A 64 -16.56 3.01 -6.58
CA ASP A 64 -17.94 3.48 -6.65
C ASP A 64 -18.56 3.17 -8.02
N ARG A 65 -17.86 3.54 -9.11
CA ARG A 65 -18.29 3.28 -10.48
C ARG A 65 -18.48 1.79 -10.79
N ILE A 66 -17.52 0.93 -10.45
CA ILE A 66 -17.59 -0.50 -10.79
C ILE A 66 -18.63 -1.22 -9.94
N ILE A 67 -18.80 -0.86 -8.66
CA ILE A 67 -19.81 -1.44 -7.79
C ILE A 67 -21.20 -1.08 -8.30
N GLN A 68 -21.46 0.20 -8.61
CA GLN A 68 -22.74 0.64 -9.17
C GLN A 68 -23.05 -0.08 -10.50
N LYS A 69 -22.06 -0.19 -11.39
CA LYS A 69 -22.23 -0.87 -12.68
C LYS A 69 -22.50 -2.38 -12.52
N SER A 70 -21.88 -3.02 -11.52
CA SER A 70 -22.08 -4.44 -11.25
C SER A 70 -23.44 -4.77 -10.67
N LYS A 71 -24.11 -3.80 -10.04
CA LYS A 71 -25.34 -3.98 -9.26
C LYS A 71 -25.23 -4.99 -8.12
N HIS A 72 -24.01 -5.48 -7.83
CA HIS A 72 -23.75 -6.43 -6.76
C HIS A 72 -23.57 -5.69 -5.42
N LYS A 73 -24.13 -6.27 -4.36
CA LYS A 73 -24.01 -5.71 -2.99
C LYS A 73 -22.92 -6.45 -2.23
N PHE A 74 -21.77 -5.82 -2.09
CA PHE A 74 -20.68 -6.35 -1.28
C PHE A 74 -20.94 -6.09 0.21
N GLU A 75 -20.79 -7.11 1.03
CA GLU A 75 -20.85 -7.00 2.49
C GLU A 75 -19.61 -6.25 3.01
N PHE A 76 -18.45 -6.54 2.41
CA PHE A 76 -17.17 -5.95 2.76
C PHE A 76 -16.53 -5.30 1.54
N ILE A 77 -15.81 -4.22 1.78
CA ILE A 77 -14.91 -3.61 0.82
C ILE A 77 -13.56 -3.46 1.52
N ASP A 78 -12.58 -4.20 1.04
CA ASP A 78 -11.22 -4.15 1.53
C ASP A 78 -10.43 -3.14 0.70
N LEU A 79 -9.99 -2.07 1.36
CA LEU A 79 -9.22 -0.98 0.76
C LEU A 79 -7.71 -1.26 0.78
N GLY A 80 -7.33 -2.46 1.24
CA GLY A 80 -5.94 -2.87 1.36
C GLY A 80 -5.15 -2.03 2.37
N GLY A 81 -3.87 -1.96 2.13
CA GLY A 81 -2.95 -1.19 2.95
C GLY A 81 -2.28 -0.05 2.17
N GLY A 82 -0.97 -0.06 2.19
CA GLY A 82 -0.15 0.88 1.42
C GLY A 82 0.14 2.21 2.11
N MET A 83 -0.50 2.51 3.25
CA MET A 83 -0.22 3.72 4.02
C MET A 83 1.25 3.75 4.39
N GLY A 84 1.92 4.85 4.01
CA GLY A 84 3.36 5.03 4.20
C GLY A 84 3.73 5.69 5.51
N ILE A 85 5.02 5.64 5.82
CA ILE A 85 5.67 6.39 6.90
C ILE A 85 6.72 7.33 6.32
N SER A 86 7.06 8.39 7.05
CA SER A 86 8.14 9.30 6.64
C SER A 86 9.49 8.69 7.01
N TYR A 87 10.37 8.54 6.01
CA TYR A 87 11.78 8.18 6.20
C TYR A 87 12.70 9.43 6.12
N GLU A 88 12.15 10.56 5.71
CA GLU A 88 12.89 11.80 5.51
C GLU A 88 12.63 12.79 6.66
N LYS A 89 13.54 13.76 6.81
CA LYS A 89 13.41 14.85 7.81
C LYS A 89 12.16 15.73 7.59
N ASN A 90 11.58 15.76 6.38
CA ASN A 90 10.41 16.58 6.04
C ASN A 90 9.10 16.13 6.70
N ASN A 91 9.10 15.01 7.41
CA ASN A 91 7.95 14.46 8.14
C ASN A 91 6.64 14.38 7.34
N LYS A 92 6.71 14.24 6.02
CA LYS A 92 5.53 14.10 5.19
C LYS A 92 4.76 12.84 5.62
N LYS A 93 3.49 13.01 6.01
CA LYS A 93 2.61 11.92 6.47
C LYS A 93 1.32 11.93 5.67
N LEU A 94 0.72 10.76 5.54
CA LEU A 94 -0.63 10.64 4.99
C LEU A 94 -1.62 11.46 5.85
N ASN A 95 -2.43 12.29 5.19
CA ASN A 95 -3.50 13.00 5.87
C ASN A 95 -4.70 12.05 6.08
N TYR A 96 -4.74 11.39 7.24
CA TYR A 96 -5.78 10.44 7.59
C TYR A 96 -7.17 11.09 7.71
N GLN A 97 -7.25 12.37 8.08
CA GLN A 97 -8.54 13.07 8.16
C GLN A 97 -9.16 13.22 6.75
N LYS A 98 -8.37 13.65 5.76
CA LYS A 98 -8.83 13.74 4.37
C LYS A 98 -9.19 12.36 3.80
N TYR A 99 -8.40 11.34 4.11
CA TYR A 99 -8.70 9.96 3.72
C TYR A 99 -10.02 9.48 4.34
N ASN A 100 -10.24 9.71 5.64
CA ASN A 100 -11.49 9.38 6.32
C ASN A 100 -12.70 10.11 5.72
N ILE A 101 -12.57 11.40 5.37
CA ILE A 101 -13.64 12.16 4.69
C ILE A 101 -13.99 11.49 3.36
N ALA A 102 -13.00 11.07 2.57
CA ALA A 102 -13.23 10.40 1.30
C ALA A 102 -13.96 9.06 1.48
N ILE A 103 -13.56 8.26 2.49
CA ILE A 103 -14.23 7.00 2.83
C ILE A 103 -15.67 7.24 3.27
N LYS A 104 -15.91 8.19 4.17
CA LYS A 104 -17.27 8.53 4.61
C LYS A 104 -18.16 8.97 3.45
N LYS A 105 -17.61 9.73 2.49
CA LYS A 105 -18.33 10.11 1.27
C LYS A 105 -18.69 8.88 0.42
N PHE A 106 -17.75 7.97 0.23
CA PHE A 106 -17.97 6.73 -0.50
C PHE A 106 -19.06 5.87 0.15
N LEU A 107 -19.01 5.71 1.48
CA LEU A 107 -19.98 4.91 2.25
C LEU A 107 -21.40 5.46 2.25
N LYS A 108 -21.64 6.73 1.85
CA LYS A 108 -23.00 7.23 1.66
C LYS A 108 -23.77 6.47 0.59
N ASN A 109 -23.04 5.93 -0.42
CA ASN A 109 -23.62 5.19 -1.54
C ASN A 109 -23.59 3.65 -1.29
N HIS A 110 -22.85 3.18 -0.29
CA HIS A 110 -22.58 1.76 -0.08
C HIS A 110 -22.74 1.39 1.40
N LYS A 111 -23.59 0.39 1.68
CA LYS A 111 -23.81 -0.14 3.04
C LYS A 111 -22.81 -1.23 3.42
N SER A 112 -21.59 -1.15 2.90
CA SER A 112 -20.53 -2.13 3.13
C SER A 112 -19.72 -1.81 4.38
N LYS A 113 -19.14 -2.81 5.01
CA LYS A 113 -18.10 -2.66 6.03
C LYS A 113 -16.75 -2.49 5.36
N ILE A 114 -15.90 -1.63 5.91
CA ILE A 114 -14.55 -1.41 5.38
C ILE A 114 -13.55 -2.28 6.12
N ILE A 115 -12.66 -2.90 5.35
CA ILE A 115 -11.47 -3.61 5.83
C ILE A 115 -10.24 -2.81 5.42
N PHE A 116 -9.23 -2.80 6.27
CA PHE A 116 -7.90 -2.25 6.01
C PHE A 116 -6.85 -3.31 6.32
N GLU A 117 -5.78 -3.31 5.54
CA GLU A 117 -4.60 -4.18 5.73
C GLU A 117 -3.34 -3.33 6.00
N PRO A 118 -3.29 -2.56 7.11
CA PRO A 118 -2.16 -1.68 7.39
C PRO A 118 -0.95 -2.53 7.81
N GLY A 119 0.14 -2.44 7.06
CA GLY A 119 1.43 -3.04 7.40
C GLY A 119 2.41 -1.98 7.90
N ARG A 120 3.10 -1.34 6.97
CA ARG A 120 4.17 -0.37 7.25
C ARG A 120 3.76 0.76 8.20
N SER A 121 2.57 1.31 8.05
CA SER A 121 2.08 2.40 8.91
C SER A 121 1.97 2.02 10.39
N LEU A 122 1.79 0.73 10.70
CA LEU A 122 1.76 0.23 12.06
C LEU A 122 3.15 -0.11 12.59
N VAL A 123 3.93 -0.87 11.82
CA VAL A 123 5.16 -1.49 12.35
C VAL A 123 6.45 -0.79 11.88
N GLY A 124 6.38 0.12 10.92
CA GLY A 124 7.57 0.68 10.30
C GLY A 124 8.43 1.56 11.19
N ASN A 125 7.89 2.06 12.31
CA ASN A 125 8.60 2.93 13.27
C ASN A 125 8.88 2.24 14.62
N ILE A 126 8.56 0.94 14.78
CA ILE A 126 8.68 0.27 16.08
C ILE A 126 9.98 -0.52 16.24
N GLY A 127 10.80 -0.65 15.18
CA GLY A 127 12.05 -1.37 15.19
C GLY A 127 13.25 -0.47 14.96
N SER A 128 14.38 -0.84 15.57
CA SER A 128 15.69 -0.25 15.32
C SER A 128 16.72 -1.35 15.12
N LEU A 129 17.62 -1.16 14.16
CA LEU A 129 18.80 -2.00 13.99
C LEU A 129 19.95 -1.34 14.75
N ILE A 130 20.47 -2.05 15.75
CA ILE A 130 21.66 -1.64 16.49
C ILE A 130 22.87 -2.34 15.85
N SER A 131 23.90 -1.58 15.53
CA SER A 131 25.10 -2.09 14.88
C SER A 131 26.34 -1.42 15.46
N LYS A 132 27.42 -2.18 15.55
CA LYS A 132 28.70 -1.72 16.06
C LYS A 132 29.60 -1.28 14.90
N VAL A 133 30.31 -0.18 15.06
CA VAL A 133 31.38 0.20 14.16
C VAL A 133 32.59 -0.70 14.45
N ILE A 134 33.00 -1.51 13.46
CA ILE A 134 34.17 -2.38 13.55
C ILE A 134 35.41 -1.59 13.19
N TYR A 135 35.34 -0.76 12.16
CA TYR A 135 36.48 -0.05 11.60
C TYR A 135 36.02 1.17 10.81
N ILE A 136 36.85 2.21 10.81
CA ILE A 136 36.70 3.39 9.94
C ILE A 136 37.87 3.39 8.97
N LYS A 137 37.57 3.31 7.68
CA LYS A 137 38.55 3.45 6.61
C LYS A 137 38.50 4.88 6.07
N GLU A 138 39.55 5.63 6.35
CA GLU A 138 39.72 6.99 5.86
C GLU A 138 40.31 6.99 4.44
N ASN A 139 39.77 7.83 3.56
CA ASN A 139 40.26 8.10 2.22
C ASN A 139 40.16 9.58 1.91
N ASP A 140 40.95 10.07 0.96
CA ASP A 140 41.01 11.49 0.57
C ASP A 140 39.67 12.08 0.15
N LYS A 141 38.73 11.27 -0.36
CA LYS A 141 37.44 11.74 -0.90
C LYS A 141 36.24 11.44 -0.02
N LYS A 142 36.29 10.36 0.74
CA LYS A 142 35.23 9.97 1.68
C LYS A 142 35.70 8.85 2.61
N ASP A 143 35.15 8.85 3.81
CA ASP A 143 35.39 7.79 4.79
C ASP A 143 34.36 6.67 4.65
N PHE A 144 34.76 5.46 5.00
CA PHE A 144 33.89 4.31 5.06
C PHE A 144 33.77 3.83 6.50
N ILE A 145 32.53 3.76 6.98
CA ILE A 145 32.23 3.18 8.29
C ILE A 145 31.86 1.74 8.07
N ILE A 146 32.67 0.83 8.57
CA ILE A 146 32.47 -0.62 8.47
C ILE A 146 31.71 -1.07 9.72
N LEU A 147 30.57 -1.71 9.49
CA LEU A 147 29.65 -2.17 10.53
C LEU A 147 29.64 -3.70 10.64
N ASP A 148 29.20 -4.21 11.77
CA ASP A 148 28.91 -5.64 11.97
C ASP A 148 27.51 -6.07 11.46
N ALA A 149 26.84 -5.20 10.74
CA ALA A 149 25.58 -5.46 10.06
C ALA A 149 25.71 -5.22 8.55
N ALA A 150 25.05 -6.05 7.76
CA ALA A 150 25.15 -6.01 6.31
C ALA A 150 23.75 -6.10 5.63
N MET A 151 23.77 -6.35 4.33
CA MET A 151 22.53 -6.45 3.53
C MET A 151 21.61 -7.59 4.00
N ASN A 152 22.16 -8.66 4.56
CA ASN A 152 21.38 -9.77 5.14
C ASN A 152 20.55 -9.33 6.37
N ASP A 153 21.03 -8.33 7.11
CA ASP A 153 20.34 -7.79 8.30
C ASP A 153 19.37 -6.69 7.91
N LEU A 154 19.75 -5.82 6.97
CA LEU A 154 18.91 -4.72 6.46
C LEU A 154 19.05 -4.58 4.94
N MET A 155 18.29 -5.39 4.19
CA MET A 155 18.42 -5.45 2.73
C MET A 155 17.81 -4.28 1.97
N ARG A 156 16.89 -3.51 2.57
CA ARG A 156 16.15 -2.46 1.87
C ARG A 156 17.01 -1.34 1.28
N PRO A 157 18.08 -0.82 1.93
CA PRO A 157 18.97 0.16 1.32
C PRO A 157 19.60 -0.36 0.02
N ALA A 158 20.09 -1.58 0.01
CA ALA A 158 20.74 -2.18 -1.16
C ALA A 158 19.74 -2.49 -2.30
N LEU A 159 18.59 -3.08 -1.99
CA LEU A 159 17.62 -3.51 -3.00
C LEU A 159 16.74 -2.37 -3.55
N TYR A 160 16.42 -1.38 -2.74
CA TYR A 160 15.43 -0.34 -3.10
C TYR A 160 15.99 1.07 -3.02
N GLY A 161 17.27 1.26 -2.70
CA GLY A 161 17.82 2.58 -2.42
C GLY A 161 17.09 3.29 -1.26
N ALA A 162 16.56 2.51 -0.32
CA ALA A 162 15.76 3.04 0.77
C ALA A 162 16.64 3.73 1.81
N ASN A 163 16.29 4.96 2.18
CA ASN A 163 16.94 5.66 3.28
C ASN A 163 16.31 5.21 4.60
N HIS A 164 17.16 4.93 5.58
CA HIS A 164 16.78 4.75 6.98
C HIS A 164 17.45 5.83 7.82
N ARG A 165 16.74 6.31 8.84
CA ARG A 165 17.31 7.30 9.73
C ARG A 165 18.42 6.66 10.56
N THR A 166 19.61 7.26 10.54
CA THR A 166 20.72 6.94 11.43
C THR A 166 20.70 7.89 12.62
N LEU A 167 20.90 7.38 13.82
CA LEU A 167 20.94 8.14 15.08
C LEU A 167 22.37 8.22 15.59
#